data_270ca926cd5cb981113cd1cd3fb83855
#
_entry.id   270ca926cd5cb981113cd1cd3fb83855
#
_cell.length_a   1.000
_cell.length_b   1.000
_cell.length_c   1.000
_cell.angle_alpha   90.00
_cell.angle_beta   90.00
_cell.angle_gamma   90.00
#
_symmetry.space_group_name_H-M   'P 1'
#
loop_
_entity.id
_entity.type
_entity.pdbx_description
1 polymer ?
#
loop_
_entity_poly.entity_id
_entity_poly.type
_entity_poly.pdbx_seq_one_letter_code
_entity_poly.pdbx_strand_id
1 'polypeptide(L)'
;MKHIVNLLFVISSLSATTINVPSSDYLTIQAGINASVDGDTVLVDEGIYSENLILEKEIVLASHAIYDDLDSEWIDNDNINNTIISGAHNGSCLVIKDGNIGPTIFG
;
A
#
# COMPACT_ATOMS: atom_id res chain seq x y z
N MET A 1 -25.45 17.10 24.88
CA MET A 1 -25.39 15.65 24.84
C MET A 1 -25.27 15.10 23.41
N LYS A 2 -26.05 15.61 22.48
CA LYS A 2 -25.98 15.18 21.08
C LYS A 2 -24.61 15.43 20.42
N HIS A 3 -23.90 16.47 20.84
CA HIS A 3 -22.61 16.83 20.29
C HIS A 3 -21.50 15.83 20.63
N ILE A 4 -21.59 15.16 21.78
CA ILE A 4 -20.62 14.17 22.22
C ILE A 4 -20.69 12.92 21.33
N VAL A 5 -21.89 12.52 20.93
CA VAL A 5 -22.08 11.38 20.04
C VAL A 5 -21.46 11.65 18.66
N ASN A 6 -21.64 12.83 18.13
CA ASN A 6 -21.06 13.22 16.85
C ASN A 6 -19.52 13.22 16.90
N LEU A 7 -18.96 13.63 18.01
CA LEU A 7 -17.52 13.63 18.21
C LEU A 7 -16.93 12.22 18.18
N LEU A 8 -17.63 11.26 18.79
CA LEU A 8 -17.21 9.86 18.78
C LEU A 8 -17.24 9.27 17.37
N PHE A 9 -18.19 9.66 16.54
CA PHE A 9 -18.23 9.26 15.13
C PHE A 9 -17.00 9.71 14.36
N VAL A 10 -16.58 10.95 14.55
CA VAL A 10 -15.40 11.49 13.88
C VAL A 10 -14.15 10.69 14.27
N ILE A 11 -13.99 10.34 15.53
CA ILE A 11 -12.84 9.54 16.00
C ILE A 11 -12.83 8.16 15.36
N SER A 12 -13.98 7.49 15.25
CA SER A 12 -14.04 6.14 14.66
C SER A 12 -13.75 6.13 13.16
N SER A 13 -13.91 7.26 12.45
CA SER A 13 -13.59 7.34 11.02
C SER A 13 -12.10 7.40 10.71
N LEU A 14 -11.22 7.52 11.73
CA LEU A 14 -9.78 7.58 11.56
C LEU A 14 -9.10 6.21 11.62
N SER A 15 -9.86 5.12 11.61
CA SER A 15 -9.30 3.77 11.60
C SER A 15 -8.57 3.47 10.30
N ALA A 16 -7.38 2.87 10.39
CA ALA A 16 -6.61 2.41 9.24
C ALA A 16 -7.37 1.30 8.50
N THR A 17 -7.28 1.30 7.18
CA THR A 17 -7.89 0.29 6.32
C THR A 17 -6.85 -0.39 5.43
N THR A 18 -7.24 -1.55 4.88
CA THR A 18 -6.44 -2.25 3.88
C THR A 18 -7.14 -2.15 2.53
N ILE A 19 -6.43 -1.64 1.54
CA ILE A 19 -6.90 -1.53 0.17
C ILE A 19 -6.21 -2.61 -0.65
N ASN A 20 -6.99 -3.52 -1.22
CA ASN A 20 -6.47 -4.60 -2.05
C ASN A 20 -6.39 -4.17 -3.51
N VAL A 21 -5.26 -4.42 -4.15
CA VAL A 21 -5.05 -4.14 -5.57
C VAL A 21 -4.43 -5.36 -6.26
N PRO A 22 -4.84 -5.66 -7.52
CA PRO A 22 -5.97 -5.05 -8.20
C PRO A 22 -7.31 -5.52 -7.62
N SER A 23 -8.31 -4.68 -7.73
CA SER A 23 -9.69 -5.00 -7.35
C SER A 23 -10.65 -4.32 -8.31
N SER A 24 -11.95 -4.60 -8.18
CA SER A 24 -12.95 -3.95 -9.03
C SER A 24 -12.97 -2.43 -8.88
N ASP A 25 -12.61 -1.92 -7.70
CA ASP A 25 -12.58 -0.49 -7.42
C ASP A 25 -11.23 0.15 -7.77
N TYR A 26 -10.14 -0.61 -7.66
CA TYR A 26 -8.77 -0.12 -7.87
C TYR A 26 -8.01 -1.10 -8.75
N LEU A 27 -7.89 -0.80 -10.04
CA LEU A 27 -7.28 -1.70 -11.03
C LEU A 27 -5.76 -1.65 -11.04
N THR A 28 -5.16 -0.60 -10.47
CA THR A 28 -3.72 -0.39 -10.44
C THR A 28 -3.23 -0.11 -9.04
N ILE A 29 -1.93 -0.29 -8.82
CA ILE A 29 -1.31 0.06 -7.54
C ILE A 29 -1.46 1.56 -7.27
N GLN A 30 -1.23 2.40 -8.27
CA GLN A 30 -1.36 3.86 -8.11
C GLN A 30 -2.78 4.27 -7.75
N ALA A 31 -3.80 3.61 -8.29
CA ALA A 31 -5.20 3.87 -7.94
C ALA A 31 -5.46 3.58 -6.45
N GLY A 32 -4.91 2.47 -5.93
CA GLY A 32 -5.00 2.14 -4.51
C GLY A 32 -4.27 3.16 -3.64
N ILE A 33 -3.09 3.58 -4.04
CA ILE A 33 -2.34 4.63 -3.33
C ILE A 33 -3.13 5.94 -3.29
N ASN A 34 -3.71 6.33 -4.42
CA ASN A 34 -4.48 7.58 -4.50
C ASN A 34 -5.72 7.57 -3.59
N ALA A 35 -6.34 6.42 -3.43
CA ALA A 35 -7.52 6.25 -2.56
C ALA A 35 -7.16 6.12 -1.07
N SER A 36 -5.91 5.80 -0.74
CA SER A 36 -5.47 5.62 0.64
C SER A 36 -5.34 6.95 1.37
N VAL A 37 -5.38 6.89 2.70
CA VAL A 37 -5.02 7.97 3.61
C VAL A 37 -3.89 7.50 4.52
N ASP A 38 -3.22 8.42 5.20
CA ASP A 38 -2.13 8.09 6.12
C ASP A 38 -2.58 7.02 7.12
N GLY A 39 -1.75 6.01 7.32
CA GLY A 39 -2.03 4.86 8.17
C GLY A 39 -2.62 3.67 7.44
N ASP A 40 -3.09 3.81 6.22
CA ASP A 40 -3.64 2.70 5.44
C ASP A 40 -2.53 1.76 4.90
N THR A 41 -2.95 0.57 4.54
CA THR A 41 -2.11 -0.41 3.83
C THR A 41 -2.68 -0.62 2.42
N VAL A 42 -1.83 -0.49 1.42
CA VAL A 42 -2.12 -0.93 0.05
C VAL A 42 -1.49 -2.30 -0.13
N LEU A 43 -2.32 -3.33 -0.23
CA LEU A 43 -1.92 -4.72 -0.32
C LEU A 43 -1.99 -5.19 -1.77
N VAL A 44 -0.85 -5.61 -2.31
CA VAL A 44 -0.69 -5.92 -3.72
C VAL A 44 -0.69 -7.43 -3.92
N ASP A 45 -1.59 -7.90 -4.78
CA ASP A 45 -1.62 -9.31 -5.19
C ASP A 45 -0.42 -9.66 -6.08
N GLU A 46 -0.11 -10.93 -6.18
CA GLU A 46 0.90 -11.40 -7.12
C GLU A 46 0.60 -10.93 -8.54
N GLY A 47 1.64 -10.52 -9.24
CA GLY A 47 1.54 -10.05 -10.61
C GLY A 47 2.71 -9.17 -11.01
N ILE A 48 2.75 -8.81 -12.29
CA ILE A 48 3.74 -7.88 -12.82
C ILE A 48 3.03 -6.58 -13.14
N TYR A 49 3.45 -5.52 -12.48
CA TYR A 49 2.83 -4.20 -12.57
C TYR A 49 3.76 -3.24 -13.29
N SER A 50 3.40 -2.88 -14.52
CA SER A 50 4.18 -1.91 -15.32
C SER A 50 3.72 -0.51 -14.95
N GLU A 51 4.22 0.00 -13.84
CA GLU A 51 3.82 1.29 -13.28
C GLU A 51 5.02 2.10 -12.80
N ASN A 52 4.89 3.40 -12.88
CA ASN A 52 5.80 4.35 -12.25
C ASN A 52 5.04 4.99 -11.09
N LEU A 53 5.27 4.51 -9.89
CA LEU A 53 4.49 4.87 -8.71
C LEU A 53 5.00 6.16 -8.08
N ILE A 54 4.06 6.97 -7.60
CA ILE A 54 4.34 8.18 -6.83
C ILE A 54 3.68 8.02 -5.46
N LEU A 55 4.46 8.12 -4.41
CA LEU A 55 4.01 7.96 -3.03
C LEU A 55 4.26 9.25 -2.25
N GLU A 56 3.18 9.85 -1.77
CA GLU A 56 3.19 11.12 -1.03
C GLU A 56 2.51 11.03 0.33
N LYS A 57 2.28 9.81 0.82
CA LYS A 57 1.52 9.53 2.04
C LYS A 57 2.27 8.56 2.94
N GLU A 58 1.97 8.60 4.23
CA GLU A 58 2.51 7.64 5.20
C GLU A 58 1.66 6.38 5.23
N ILE A 59 1.79 5.55 4.23
CA ILE A 59 1.09 4.27 4.10
C ILE A 59 2.06 3.11 4.10
N VAL A 60 1.51 1.90 4.23
CA VAL A 60 2.25 0.66 3.98
C VAL A 60 1.89 0.19 2.58
N LEU A 61 2.89 0.01 1.73
CA LEU A 61 2.75 -0.64 0.43
C LEU A 61 3.40 -2.03 0.54
N ALA A 62 2.61 -3.07 0.43
CA ALA A 62 3.07 -4.43 0.72
C ALA A 62 2.50 -5.46 -0.25
N SER A 63 3.31 -6.50 -0.50
CA SER A 63 2.79 -7.75 -1.05
C SER A 63 2.15 -8.58 0.06
N HIS A 64 1.54 -9.71 -0.29
CA HIS A 64 0.99 -10.66 0.69
C HIS A 64 2.06 -11.29 1.59
N ALA A 65 3.33 -11.13 1.28
CA ALA A 65 4.44 -11.56 2.12
C ALA A 65 4.42 -10.91 3.53
N ILE A 66 3.71 -9.81 3.70
CA ILE A 66 3.54 -9.17 5.01
C ILE A 66 2.92 -10.11 6.05
N TYR A 67 2.19 -11.14 5.61
CA TYR A 67 1.56 -12.15 6.47
C TYR A 67 2.40 -13.41 6.63
N ASP A 68 3.56 -13.49 5.99
CA ASP A 68 4.41 -14.68 5.98
C ASP A 68 5.52 -14.57 7.04
N ASP A 69 6.07 -15.72 7.42
CA ASP A 69 7.26 -15.78 8.28
C ASP A 69 8.52 -15.56 7.42
N LEU A 70 8.99 -14.32 7.38
CA LEU A 70 10.15 -13.93 6.57
C LEU A 70 11.49 -14.17 7.26
N ASP A 71 11.52 -14.56 8.51
CA ASP A 71 12.77 -14.86 9.22
C ASP A 71 13.50 -16.06 8.62
N SER A 72 12.75 -17.00 8.05
CA SER A 72 13.32 -18.23 7.49
C SER A 72 13.12 -18.39 5.98
N GLU A 73 12.19 -17.69 5.35
CA GLU A 73 11.73 -18.00 3.99
C GLU A 73 11.67 -16.80 3.04
N TRP A 74 12.33 -15.71 3.35
CA TRP A 74 12.21 -14.51 2.52
C TRP A 74 12.82 -14.68 1.11
N ILE A 75 13.86 -15.48 0.95
CA ILE A 75 14.55 -15.66 -0.35
C ILE A 75 13.67 -16.41 -1.35
N ASP A 76 13.01 -17.47 -0.88
CA ASP A 76 12.18 -18.33 -1.72
C ASP A 76 10.68 -18.04 -1.55
N ASN A 77 10.35 -16.88 -1.03
CA ASN A 77 8.95 -16.50 -0.79
C ASN A 77 8.24 -16.16 -2.09
N ASP A 78 7.18 -16.91 -2.42
CA ASP A 78 6.43 -16.76 -3.65
C ASP A 78 5.75 -15.38 -3.73
N ASN A 79 5.24 -14.87 -2.62
CA ASN A 79 4.61 -13.55 -2.61
C ASN A 79 5.60 -12.45 -2.97
N ILE A 80 6.84 -12.54 -2.51
CA ILE A 80 7.90 -11.59 -2.87
C ILE A 80 8.29 -11.78 -4.34
N ASN A 81 8.60 -13.02 -4.72
CA ASN A 81 9.15 -13.32 -6.04
C ASN A 81 8.16 -13.08 -7.18
N ASN A 82 6.88 -13.20 -6.91
CA ASN A 82 5.83 -13.07 -7.92
C ASN A 82 5.11 -11.72 -7.88
N THR A 83 5.45 -10.82 -6.98
CA THR A 83 4.90 -9.46 -6.92
C THR A 83 5.95 -8.48 -7.39
N ILE A 84 5.88 -8.10 -8.65
CA ILE A 84 6.93 -7.34 -9.33
C ILE A 84 6.38 -6.00 -9.82
N ILE A 85 7.05 -4.93 -9.44
CA ILE A 85 6.78 -3.59 -9.99
C ILE A 85 7.87 -3.29 -10.99
N SER A 86 7.49 -3.11 -12.24
CA SER A 86 8.40 -2.75 -13.33
C SER A 86 8.14 -1.31 -13.75
N GLY A 87 9.16 -0.48 -13.74
CA GLY A 87 9.03 0.89 -14.25
C GLY A 87 8.86 1.01 -15.76
N ALA A 88 8.73 -0.11 -16.47
CA ALA A 88 8.53 -0.19 -17.93
C ALA A 88 9.57 0.62 -18.73
N HIS A 89 10.78 0.75 -18.20
CA HIS A 89 11.90 1.53 -18.79
C HIS A 89 11.62 3.04 -18.91
N ASN A 90 10.60 3.54 -18.20
CA ASN A 90 10.20 4.96 -18.27
C ASN A 90 10.63 5.76 -17.03
N GLY A 91 11.62 5.30 -16.29
CA GLY A 91 12.12 5.95 -15.09
C GLY A 91 12.02 5.08 -13.84
N SER A 92 12.00 5.70 -12.70
CA SER A 92 11.91 4.98 -11.41
C SER A 92 10.59 4.26 -11.25
N CYS A 93 10.61 3.03 -10.76
CA CYS A 93 9.38 2.30 -10.48
C CYS A 93 8.62 2.85 -9.26
N LEU A 94 9.31 3.52 -8.35
CA LEU A 94 8.71 4.15 -7.18
C LEU A 94 9.46 5.44 -6.83
N VAL A 95 8.73 6.51 -6.61
CA VAL A 95 9.26 7.78 -6.14
C VAL A 95 8.49 8.24 -4.91
N ILE A 96 9.21 8.52 -3.83
CA ILE A 96 8.67 9.13 -2.62
C ILE A 96 8.95 10.63 -2.71
N LYS A 97 7.90 11.43 -2.83
CA LYS A 97 8.06 12.86 -3.13
C LYS A 97 8.25 13.75 -1.90
N ASP A 98 7.72 13.35 -0.76
CA ASP A 98 7.86 14.14 0.46
C ASP A 98 8.83 13.44 1.41
N GLY A 99 10.01 14.02 1.60
CA GLY A 99 11.01 13.47 2.51
C GLY A 99 10.65 13.54 3.99
N ASN A 100 9.55 14.21 4.34
CA ASN A 100 9.06 14.29 5.73
C ASN A 100 8.09 13.17 6.08
N ILE A 101 7.66 12.37 5.11
CA ILE A 101 6.83 11.19 5.36
C ILE A 101 7.69 9.95 5.53
N GLY A 102 7.15 8.96 6.23
CA GLY A 102 7.83 7.69 6.49
C GLY A 102 7.02 6.49 6.02
N PRO A 103 6.78 6.32 4.70
CA PRO A 103 6.07 5.16 4.22
C PRO A 103 6.88 3.90 4.45
N THR A 104 6.19 2.77 4.59
CA THR A 104 6.80 1.44 4.68
C THR A 104 6.56 0.69 3.39
N ILE A 105 7.62 0.15 2.81
CA ILE A 105 7.56 -0.73 1.64
C ILE A 105 7.97 -2.12 2.11
N PHE A 106 7.16 -3.12 1.82
CA PHE A 106 7.36 -4.47 2.33
C PHE A 106 7.13 -5.53 1.25
N GLY A 107 8.08 -6.43 1.11
CA GLY A 107 8.01 -7.56 0.20
C GLY A 107 8.15 -7.21 -1.25
#